data_5b7775281ab545df97a50a149265da76
#
_entry.id   5b7775281ab545df97a50a149265da76
#
_cell.length_a   1.000
_cell.length_b   1.000
_cell.length_c   1.000
_cell.angle_alpha   90.00
_cell.angle_beta   90.00
_cell.angle_gamma   90.00
#
_symmetry.space_group_name_H-M   'P 1'
#
loop_
_entity.id
_entity.type
_entity.pdbx_description
1 polymer ?
#
loop_
_entity_poly.entity_id
_entity_poly.type
_entity_poly.pdbx_seq_one_letter_code
_entity_poly.pdbx_strand_id
1 'polypeptide(L)'
;VLCTGRMYDDAMGLINKVNLYAPAICMNGAEIRDEHGKIVLQHPIDRDLARDTYNTLSELGMYTEFFTDMGPITTDKARGKEFMIEMHKRIHPDAPVSKITEKVEERFESKDVHEIPDVERILANKELTILRFISFSYDKEILAKAKAKLEKENELSVTSSFSDNIEITHREAQKGISLQYYV
;
A
#
# COMPACT_ATOMS: atom_id res chain seq x y z
N VAL A 1 -14.68 9.94 -13.07
CA VAL A 1 -13.72 9.74 -11.97
C VAL A 1 -13.18 8.32 -12.03
N LEU A 2 -11.88 8.16 -11.95
CA LEU A 2 -11.23 6.87 -11.79
C LEU A 2 -11.15 6.52 -10.29
N CYS A 3 -11.53 5.29 -9.90
CA CYS A 3 -11.38 4.80 -8.54
C CYS A 3 -10.50 3.54 -8.51
N THR A 4 -9.36 3.58 -7.82
CA THR A 4 -8.38 2.48 -7.82
C THR A 4 -7.72 2.28 -6.45
N GLY A 5 -7.22 1.06 -6.21
CA GLY A 5 -6.29 0.78 -5.11
C GLY A 5 -4.83 1.12 -5.44
N ARG A 6 -4.51 1.47 -6.69
CA ARG A 6 -3.16 1.83 -7.12
C ARG A 6 -2.76 3.21 -6.64
N MET A 7 -1.46 3.46 -6.60
CA MET A 7 -0.91 4.82 -6.53
C MET A 7 -1.21 5.59 -7.82
N TYR A 8 -1.16 6.91 -7.74
CA TYR A 8 -1.51 7.77 -8.87
C TYR A 8 -0.64 7.49 -10.11
N ASP A 9 0.67 7.44 -9.97
CA ASP A 9 1.59 7.25 -11.09
C ASP A 9 1.40 5.88 -11.76
N ASP A 10 1.17 4.82 -10.98
CA ASP A 10 0.80 3.49 -11.46
C ASP A 10 -0.51 3.51 -12.26
N ALA A 11 -1.51 4.23 -11.77
CA ALA A 11 -2.80 4.34 -12.43
C ALA A 11 -2.65 5.12 -13.75
N MET A 12 -1.92 6.24 -13.72
CA MET A 12 -1.67 7.07 -14.91
C MET A 12 -0.84 6.36 -15.96
N GLY A 13 0.13 5.53 -15.57
CA GLY A 13 0.89 4.69 -16.49
C GLY A 13 0.01 3.76 -17.37
N LEU A 14 -1.17 3.37 -16.86
CA LEU A 14 -2.14 2.57 -17.61
C LEU A 14 -3.11 3.45 -18.43
N ILE A 15 -3.60 4.53 -17.84
CA ILE A 15 -4.67 5.37 -18.40
C ILE A 15 -4.16 6.27 -19.51
N ASN A 16 -2.93 6.75 -19.42
CA ASN A 16 -2.31 7.56 -20.48
C ASN A 16 -2.19 6.79 -21.81
N LYS A 17 -2.15 5.44 -21.77
CA LYS A 17 -2.14 4.60 -22.99
C LYS A 17 -3.44 4.70 -23.81
N VAL A 18 -4.52 5.13 -23.18
CA VAL A 18 -5.84 5.30 -23.82
C VAL A 18 -6.27 6.77 -23.90
N ASN A 19 -5.35 7.71 -23.64
CA ASN A 19 -5.59 9.15 -23.69
C ASN A 19 -6.81 9.60 -22.88
N LEU A 20 -7.02 9.00 -21.70
CA LEU A 20 -8.11 9.37 -20.80
C LEU A 20 -7.60 10.36 -19.75
N TYR A 21 -8.27 11.50 -19.66
CA TYR A 21 -8.02 12.52 -18.64
C TYR A 21 -9.24 12.56 -17.70
N ALA A 22 -9.03 12.23 -16.44
CA ALA A 22 -10.09 12.20 -15.46
C ALA A 22 -9.53 12.37 -14.05
N PRO A 23 -10.29 12.96 -13.13
CA PRO A 23 -9.94 12.93 -11.71
C PRO A 23 -9.74 11.49 -11.21
N ALA A 24 -8.83 11.29 -10.28
CA ALA A 24 -8.45 9.98 -9.78
C ALA A 24 -8.56 9.89 -8.26
N ILE A 25 -9.25 8.87 -7.78
CA ILE A 25 -9.30 8.44 -6.39
C ILE A 25 -8.36 7.24 -6.28
N CYS A 26 -7.23 7.44 -5.64
CA CYS A 26 -6.12 6.48 -5.56
C CYS A 26 -5.99 5.88 -4.16
N MET A 27 -5.24 4.77 -4.03
CA MET A 27 -4.97 4.09 -2.76
C MET A 27 -6.23 3.85 -1.91
N ASN A 28 -7.29 3.34 -2.56
CA ASN A 28 -8.60 3.06 -1.95
C ASN A 28 -9.34 4.29 -1.38
N GLY A 29 -8.93 5.51 -1.75
CA GLY A 29 -9.50 6.76 -1.27
C GLY A 29 -8.55 7.58 -0.41
N ALA A 30 -7.32 7.10 -0.17
CA ALA A 30 -6.34 7.84 0.63
C ALA A 30 -5.79 9.08 -0.07
N GLU A 31 -5.89 9.14 -1.41
CA GLU A 31 -5.48 10.31 -2.19
C GLU A 31 -6.49 10.57 -3.32
N ILE A 32 -6.86 11.84 -3.49
CA ILE A 32 -7.72 12.33 -4.56
C ILE A 32 -6.96 13.38 -5.37
N ARG A 33 -6.92 13.21 -6.69
CA ARG A 33 -6.34 14.17 -7.63
C ARG A 33 -7.34 14.59 -8.69
N ASP A 34 -7.21 15.84 -9.14
CA ASP A 34 -7.99 16.37 -10.26
C ASP A 34 -7.50 15.81 -11.61
N GLU A 35 -8.14 16.22 -12.70
CA GLU A 35 -7.81 15.82 -14.08
C GLU A 35 -6.43 16.30 -14.54
N HIS A 36 -5.81 17.26 -13.82
CA HIS A 36 -4.46 17.76 -14.07
C HIS A 36 -3.40 17.10 -13.18
N GLY A 37 -3.81 16.14 -12.31
CA GLY A 37 -2.92 15.44 -11.39
C GLY A 37 -2.59 16.19 -10.11
N LYS A 38 -3.23 17.34 -9.86
CA LYS A 38 -3.05 18.09 -8.62
C LYS A 38 -3.76 17.40 -7.47
N ILE A 39 -3.08 17.26 -6.34
CA ILE A 39 -3.67 16.73 -5.11
C ILE A 39 -4.80 17.66 -4.65
N VAL A 40 -6.00 17.10 -4.53
CA VAL A 40 -7.21 17.78 -4.03
C VAL A 40 -7.43 17.46 -2.56
N LEU A 41 -7.22 16.19 -2.17
CA LEU A 41 -7.40 15.70 -0.81
C LEU A 41 -6.49 14.51 -0.54
N GLN A 42 -5.98 14.44 0.67
CA GLN A 42 -5.31 13.26 1.21
C GLN A 42 -5.87 12.93 2.60
N HIS A 43 -5.93 11.64 2.92
CA HIS A 43 -6.27 11.12 4.24
C HIS A 43 -5.05 10.40 4.81
N PRO A 44 -4.10 11.13 5.40
CA PRO A 44 -2.91 10.53 6.00
C PRO A 44 -3.25 9.77 7.28
N ILE A 45 -2.47 8.75 7.57
CA ILE A 45 -2.44 8.11 8.88
C ILE A 45 -1.55 8.97 9.78
N ASP A 46 -2.06 9.35 10.95
CA ASP A 46 -1.27 10.07 11.95
C ASP A 46 0.01 9.31 12.31
N ARG A 47 1.07 10.02 12.67
CA ARG A 47 2.40 9.42 12.86
C ARG A 47 2.49 8.50 14.07
N ASP A 48 1.83 8.86 15.16
CA ASP A 48 1.83 8.02 16.35
C ASP A 48 1.01 6.76 16.08
N LEU A 49 -0.13 6.90 15.41
CA LEU A 49 -0.95 5.78 14.95
C LEU A 49 -0.22 4.92 13.90
N ALA A 50 0.56 5.54 13.00
CA ALA A 50 1.39 4.81 12.03
C ALA A 50 2.49 4.00 12.74
N ARG A 51 3.10 4.55 13.80
CA ARG A 51 4.07 3.86 14.64
C ARG A 51 3.45 2.64 15.32
N ASP A 52 2.30 2.83 15.98
CA ASP A 52 1.61 1.75 16.69
C ASP A 52 1.13 0.66 15.73
N THR A 53 0.66 1.07 14.54
CA THR A 53 0.30 0.16 13.46
C THR A 53 1.50 -0.67 13.02
N TYR A 54 2.64 -0.04 12.71
CA TYR A 54 3.85 -0.74 12.29
C TYR A 54 4.37 -1.68 13.37
N ASN A 55 4.43 -1.21 14.64
CA ASN A 55 4.87 -2.03 15.76
C ASN A 55 3.99 -3.29 15.91
N THR A 56 2.68 -3.13 15.82
CA THR A 56 1.74 -4.26 15.85
C THR A 56 2.02 -5.29 14.75
N LEU A 57 2.25 -4.83 13.51
CA LEU A 57 2.55 -5.69 12.38
C LEU A 57 3.92 -6.36 12.50
N SER A 58 4.92 -5.62 12.95
CA SER A 58 6.29 -6.10 13.15
C SER A 58 6.39 -7.14 14.26
N GLU A 59 5.73 -6.92 15.41
CA GLU A 59 5.64 -7.89 16.51
C GLU A 59 5.02 -9.23 16.08
N LEU A 60 4.07 -9.17 15.14
CA LEU A 60 3.46 -10.35 14.54
C LEU A 60 4.32 -10.98 13.43
N GLY A 61 5.50 -10.44 13.18
CA GLY A 61 6.42 -10.96 12.17
C GLY A 61 5.93 -10.76 10.73
N MET A 62 5.06 -9.81 10.44
CA MET A 62 4.56 -9.54 9.10
C MET A 62 5.57 -8.74 8.28
N TYR A 63 5.65 -8.98 6.96
CA TYR A 63 6.33 -8.08 6.04
C TYR A 63 5.42 -6.89 5.73
N THR A 64 5.95 -5.67 5.79
CA THR A 64 5.15 -4.45 5.67
C THR A 64 5.79 -3.44 4.70
N GLU A 65 4.96 -2.87 3.83
CA GLU A 65 5.29 -1.71 2.99
C GLU A 65 4.46 -0.50 3.42
N PHE A 66 5.12 0.65 3.53
CA PHE A 66 4.51 1.96 3.70
C PHE A 66 4.24 2.54 2.32
N PHE A 67 3.03 2.97 2.05
CA PHE A 67 2.69 3.73 0.85
C PHE A 67 2.58 5.20 1.22
N THR A 68 3.44 6.00 0.61
CA THR A 68 3.61 7.41 0.92
C THR A 68 3.39 8.27 -0.33
N ASP A 69 3.34 9.58 -0.16
CA ASP A 69 3.32 10.53 -1.27
C ASP A 69 4.61 10.50 -2.14
N MET A 70 5.70 9.90 -1.62
CA MET A 70 6.97 9.72 -2.32
C MET A 70 7.15 8.31 -2.91
N GLY A 71 6.13 7.45 -2.83
CA GLY A 71 6.20 6.07 -3.29
C GLY A 71 6.15 5.05 -2.14
N PRO A 72 6.22 3.76 -2.47
CA PRO A 72 6.26 2.69 -1.49
C PRO A 72 7.65 2.59 -0.83
N ILE A 73 7.66 2.40 0.48
CA ILE A 73 8.86 2.26 1.29
C ILE A 73 8.78 0.96 2.08
N THR A 74 9.88 0.23 2.19
CA THR A 74 10.01 -0.93 3.07
C THR A 74 11.27 -0.81 3.94
N THR A 75 11.27 -1.51 5.08
CA THR A 75 12.45 -1.64 5.93
C THR A 75 13.36 -2.81 5.53
N ASP A 76 12.87 -3.72 4.67
CA ASP A 76 13.57 -4.96 4.27
C ASP A 76 13.14 -5.39 2.86
N LYS A 77 13.89 -4.93 1.85
CA LYS A 77 13.66 -5.31 0.44
C LYS A 77 13.88 -6.79 0.18
N ALA A 78 14.88 -7.40 0.82
CA ALA A 78 15.21 -8.80 0.58
C ALA A 78 14.04 -9.69 0.97
N ARG A 79 13.49 -9.47 2.16
CA ARG A 79 12.29 -10.16 2.66
C ARG A 79 11.07 -9.90 1.77
N GLY A 80 10.91 -8.66 1.30
CA GLY A 80 9.83 -8.31 0.37
C GLY A 80 9.91 -9.07 -0.94
N LYS A 81 11.08 -9.17 -1.54
CA LYS A 81 11.33 -9.97 -2.75
C LYS A 81 10.99 -11.44 -2.53
N GLU A 82 11.50 -12.04 -1.46
CA GLU A 82 11.23 -13.45 -1.13
C GLU A 82 9.72 -13.70 -0.99
N PHE A 83 9.03 -12.81 -0.24
CA PHE A 83 7.59 -12.92 -0.05
C PHE A 83 6.84 -12.83 -1.39
N MET A 84 7.13 -11.82 -2.21
CA MET A 84 6.46 -11.62 -3.49
C MET A 84 6.70 -12.78 -4.47
N ILE A 85 7.92 -13.33 -4.52
CA ILE A 85 8.23 -14.48 -5.36
C ILE A 85 7.37 -15.67 -4.94
N GLU A 86 7.32 -15.98 -3.65
CA GLU A 86 6.55 -17.12 -3.15
C GLU A 86 5.04 -16.93 -3.35
N MET A 87 4.54 -15.70 -3.14
CA MET A 87 3.15 -15.35 -3.41
C MET A 87 2.78 -15.57 -4.89
N HIS A 88 3.61 -15.09 -5.81
CA HIS A 88 3.36 -15.27 -7.25
C HIS A 88 3.43 -16.74 -7.68
N LYS A 89 4.31 -17.54 -7.10
CA LYS A 89 4.35 -19.00 -7.34
C LYS A 89 3.05 -19.69 -6.92
N ARG A 90 2.44 -19.27 -5.82
CA ARG A 90 1.16 -19.82 -5.34
C ARG A 90 -0.02 -19.40 -6.23
N ILE A 91 -0.02 -18.16 -6.72
CA ILE A 91 -1.09 -17.64 -7.60
C ILE A 91 -0.96 -18.20 -9.02
N HIS A 92 0.27 -18.38 -9.49
CA HIS A 92 0.58 -18.82 -10.85
C HIS A 92 1.50 -20.05 -10.84
N PRO A 93 0.99 -21.23 -10.42
CA PRO A 93 1.83 -22.42 -10.24
C PRO A 93 2.50 -22.90 -11.54
N ASP A 94 1.91 -22.61 -12.70
CA ASP A 94 2.43 -22.98 -14.01
C ASP A 94 3.41 -21.96 -14.60
N ALA A 95 3.61 -20.82 -13.95
CA ALA A 95 4.53 -19.80 -14.45
C ALA A 95 5.98 -20.16 -14.16
N PRO A 96 6.91 -20.00 -15.14
CA PRO A 96 8.33 -20.19 -14.88
C PRO A 96 8.83 -19.31 -13.74
N VAL A 97 9.51 -19.91 -12.75
CA VAL A 97 10.04 -19.19 -11.57
C VAL A 97 10.97 -18.06 -12.01
N SER A 98 11.76 -18.24 -13.07
CA SER A 98 12.62 -17.19 -13.61
C SER A 98 11.85 -15.91 -14.01
N LYS A 99 10.68 -16.06 -14.66
CA LYS A 99 9.84 -14.93 -15.04
C LYS A 99 9.19 -14.24 -13.84
N ILE A 100 8.83 -15.03 -12.81
CA ILE A 100 8.31 -14.49 -11.56
C ILE A 100 9.41 -13.65 -10.88
N THR A 101 10.61 -14.22 -10.74
CA THR A 101 11.76 -13.55 -10.13
C THR A 101 12.11 -12.26 -10.89
N GLU A 102 12.20 -12.30 -12.21
CA GLU A 102 12.47 -11.12 -13.04
C GLU A 102 11.50 -9.98 -12.79
N LYS A 103 10.19 -10.26 -12.77
CA LYS A 103 9.16 -9.25 -12.48
C LYS A 103 9.25 -8.69 -11.06
N VAL A 104 9.56 -9.52 -10.08
CA VAL A 104 9.73 -9.07 -8.70
C VAL A 104 10.98 -8.21 -8.56
N GLU A 105 12.10 -8.61 -9.16
CA GLU A 105 13.33 -7.81 -9.21
C GLU A 105 13.08 -6.46 -9.87
N GLU A 106 12.43 -6.43 -11.04
CA GLU A 106 12.06 -5.21 -11.74
C GLU A 106 11.26 -4.27 -10.84
N ARG A 107 10.25 -4.76 -10.11
CA ARG A 107 9.46 -3.96 -9.17
C ARG A 107 10.31 -3.32 -8.08
N PHE A 108 11.23 -4.08 -7.49
CA PHE A 108 12.05 -3.60 -6.36
C PHE A 108 13.25 -2.76 -6.80
N GLU A 109 13.70 -2.85 -8.04
CA GLU A 109 14.87 -2.13 -8.56
C GLU A 109 14.50 -0.92 -9.39
N SER A 110 13.34 -0.90 -10.02
CA SER A 110 12.85 0.18 -10.89
C SER A 110 12.44 1.47 -10.15
N LYS A 111 12.88 1.70 -8.93
CA LYS A 111 12.55 2.85 -8.05
C LYS A 111 11.13 2.82 -7.44
N ASP A 112 10.36 1.77 -7.71
CA ASP A 112 8.98 1.73 -7.22
C ASP A 112 8.91 1.40 -5.71
N VAL A 113 9.96 0.76 -5.15
CA VAL A 113 10.04 0.48 -3.70
C VAL A 113 11.36 1.00 -3.14
N HIS A 114 11.30 1.96 -2.23
CA HIS A 114 12.47 2.48 -1.52
C HIS A 114 12.78 1.65 -0.29
N GLU A 115 14.06 1.44 0.02
CA GLU A 115 14.46 0.80 1.26
C GLU A 115 15.00 1.82 2.26
N ILE A 116 14.39 1.85 3.44
CA ILE A 116 14.85 2.61 4.60
C ILE A 116 14.85 1.65 5.80
N PRO A 117 15.98 0.99 6.11
CA PRO A 117 16.04 -0.07 7.13
C PRO A 117 15.62 0.38 8.53
N ASP A 118 15.86 1.63 8.85
CA ASP A 118 15.46 2.23 10.13
C ASP A 118 14.06 2.85 10.01
N VAL A 119 13.07 2.18 10.59
CA VAL A 119 11.68 2.65 10.59
C VAL A 119 11.52 4.03 11.23
N GLU A 120 12.32 4.38 12.22
CA GLU A 120 12.25 5.69 12.86
C GLU A 120 12.58 6.81 11.88
N ARG A 121 13.45 6.57 10.91
CA ARG A 121 13.74 7.54 9.85
C ARG A 121 12.53 7.77 8.93
N ILE A 122 11.67 6.76 8.75
CA ILE A 122 10.39 6.90 8.03
C ILE A 122 9.42 7.71 8.89
N LEU A 123 9.22 7.28 10.13
CA LEU A 123 8.22 7.84 11.03
C LEU A 123 8.57 9.25 11.53
N ALA A 124 9.86 9.60 11.66
CA ALA A 124 10.30 10.93 12.06
C ALA A 124 10.37 11.94 10.90
N ASN A 125 10.33 11.50 9.64
CA ASN A 125 10.39 12.39 8.48
C ASN A 125 9.07 13.15 8.30
N LYS A 126 9.04 14.43 8.70
CA LYS A 126 7.84 15.27 8.65
C LYS A 126 7.40 15.65 7.23
N GLU A 127 8.28 15.53 6.25
CA GLU A 127 7.99 15.82 4.84
C GLU A 127 7.31 14.64 4.14
N LEU A 128 7.31 13.45 4.77
CA LEU A 128 6.74 12.24 4.22
C LEU A 128 5.30 12.05 4.71
N THR A 129 4.36 11.88 3.80
CA THR A 129 2.95 11.61 4.12
C THR A 129 2.66 10.12 4.02
N ILE A 130 2.30 9.48 5.13
CA ILE A 130 1.95 8.05 5.16
C ILE A 130 0.46 7.91 4.87
N LEU A 131 0.11 7.26 3.76
CA LEU A 131 -1.26 7.15 3.26
C LEU A 131 -1.85 5.76 3.45
N ARG A 132 -1.02 4.72 3.42
CA ARG A 132 -1.46 3.32 3.54
C ARG A 132 -0.32 2.42 3.97
N PHE A 133 -0.66 1.35 4.68
CA PHE A 133 0.20 0.17 4.82
C PHE A 133 -0.37 -0.99 4.02
N ILE A 134 0.51 -1.79 3.44
CA ILE A 134 0.18 -3.15 3.02
C ILE A 134 1.10 -4.09 3.79
N SER A 135 0.50 -5.07 4.45
CA SER A 135 1.24 -6.03 5.24
C SER A 135 0.85 -7.46 4.89
N PHE A 136 1.82 -8.35 4.89
CA PHE A 136 1.69 -9.69 4.34
C PHE A 136 2.06 -10.76 5.35
N SER A 137 1.31 -11.86 5.32
CA SER A 137 1.63 -13.11 6.02
C SER A 137 0.98 -14.30 5.33
N TYR A 138 1.66 -15.44 5.27
CA TYR A 138 1.06 -16.70 4.83
C TYR A 138 0.25 -17.40 5.92
N ASP A 139 0.44 -16.98 7.17
CA ASP A 139 -0.29 -17.47 8.32
C ASP A 139 -1.61 -16.70 8.50
N LYS A 140 -2.73 -17.42 8.31
CA LYS A 140 -4.08 -16.85 8.43
C LYS A 140 -4.43 -16.44 9.87
N GLU A 141 -3.85 -17.10 10.87
CA GLU A 141 -4.06 -16.72 12.27
C GLU A 141 -3.37 -15.40 12.59
N ILE A 142 -2.16 -15.19 12.03
CA ILE A 142 -1.43 -13.93 12.15
C ILE A 142 -2.22 -12.80 11.49
N LEU A 143 -2.73 -13.00 10.27
CA LEU A 143 -3.57 -12.03 9.57
C LEU A 143 -4.84 -11.70 10.37
N ALA A 144 -5.51 -12.70 10.92
CA ALA A 144 -6.70 -12.51 11.74
C ALA A 144 -6.39 -11.74 13.04
N LYS A 145 -5.28 -12.06 13.70
CA LYS A 145 -4.82 -11.35 14.91
C LYS A 145 -4.47 -9.89 14.62
N ALA A 146 -3.74 -9.63 13.53
CA ALA A 146 -3.39 -8.27 13.11
C ALA A 146 -4.66 -7.46 12.83
N LYS A 147 -5.57 -8.02 12.03
CA LYS A 147 -6.84 -7.38 11.71
C LYS A 147 -7.66 -7.06 12.96
N ALA A 148 -7.87 -8.04 13.85
CA ALA A 148 -8.63 -7.86 15.09
C ALA A 148 -8.01 -6.84 16.06
N LYS A 149 -6.70 -6.65 16.01
CA LYS A 149 -5.97 -5.64 16.81
C LYS A 149 -6.18 -4.25 16.22
N LEU A 150 -5.97 -4.09 14.90
CA LEU A 150 -6.01 -2.82 14.21
C LEU A 150 -7.44 -2.29 13.98
N GLU A 151 -8.45 -3.16 13.87
CA GLU A 151 -9.86 -2.74 13.78
C GLU A 151 -10.41 -2.10 15.07
N LYS A 152 -9.67 -2.16 16.18
CA LYS A 152 -10.01 -1.44 17.42
C LYS A 152 -9.67 0.04 17.35
N GLU A 153 -8.77 0.41 16.45
CA GLU A 153 -8.38 1.80 16.21
C GLU A 153 -9.46 2.49 15.36
N ASN A 154 -10.22 3.38 15.98
CA ASN A 154 -11.35 4.05 15.33
C ASN A 154 -10.96 4.90 14.09
N GLU A 155 -9.70 5.26 13.96
CA GLU A 155 -9.18 6.07 12.85
C GLU A 155 -8.65 5.22 11.70
N LEU A 156 -8.63 3.89 11.83
CA LEU A 156 -8.17 2.99 10.79
C LEU A 156 -9.31 2.28 10.07
N SER A 157 -9.07 1.96 8.81
CA SER A 157 -9.84 1.03 7.98
C SER A 157 -8.93 -0.12 7.57
N VAL A 158 -9.32 -1.35 7.91
CA VAL A 158 -8.53 -2.56 7.61
C VAL A 158 -9.27 -3.41 6.60
N THR A 159 -8.67 -3.58 5.42
CA THR A 159 -9.22 -4.35 4.30
C THR A 159 -8.22 -5.42 3.83
N SER A 160 -8.60 -6.21 2.84
CA SER A 160 -7.71 -7.17 2.18
C SER A 160 -8.04 -7.23 0.70
N SER A 161 -7.02 -7.24 -0.15
CA SER A 161 -7.17 -7.45 -1.61
C SER A 161 -6.86 -8.89 -2.02
N PHE A 162 -6.07 -9.60 -1.22
CA PHE A 162 -5.70 -10.99 -1.39
C PHE A 162 -5.81 -11.75 -0.06
N SER A 163 -5.77 -13.08 -0.15
CA SER A 163 -5.83 -13.96 1.02
C SER A 163 -4.65 -13.81 1.98
N ASP A 164 -3.54 -13.26 1.53
CA ASP A 164 -2.25 -13.26 2.23
C ASP A 164 -1.78 -11.85 2.62
N ASN A 165 -2.71 -10.86 2.55
CA ASN A 165 -2.43 -9.49 2.95
C ASN A 165 -3.55 -8.84 3.76
N ILE A 166 -3.18 -7.76 4.44
CA ILE A 166 -4.09 -6.73 4.94
C ILE A 166 -3.61 -5.37 4.44
N GLU A 167 -4.56 -4.50 4.16
CA GLU A 167 -4.34 -3.10 3.78
C GLU A 167 -4.94 -2.20 4.85
N ILE A 168 -4.15 -1.26 5.34
CA ILE A 168 -4.54 -0.35 6.41
C ILE A 168 -4.46 1.07 5.87
N THR A 169 -5.56 1.81 5.97
CA THR A 169 -5.68 3.22 5.57
C THR A 169 -6.34 4.00 6.70
N HIS A 170 -6.34 5.33 6.60
CA HIS A 170 -7.20 6.15 7.43
C HIS A 170 -8.68 5.78 7.20
N ARG A 171 -9.52 5.86 8.23
CA ARG A 171 -10.95 5.46 8.16
C ARG A 171 -11.75 6.17 7.07
N GLU A 172 -11.40 7.41 6.74
CA GLU A 172 -12.06 8.19 5.70
C GLU A 172 -11.53 7.87 4.30
N ALA A 173 -10.40 7.17 4.20
CA ALA A 173 -9.82 6.70 2.95
C ALA A 173 -10.60 5.50 2.39
N GLN A 174 -11.82 5.75 1.94
CA GLN A 174 -12.71 4.77 1.34
C GLN A 174 -13.23 5.26 -0.01
N LYS A 175 -13.17 4.40 -1.04
CA LYS A 175 -13.61 4.77 -2.40
C LYS A 175 -15.00 5.39 -2.44
N GLY A 176 -15.95 4.85 -1.65
CA GLY A 176 -17.31 5.36 -1.59
C GLY A 176 -17.40 6.76 -0.98
N ILE A 177 -16.69 7.00 0.13
CA ILE A 177 -16.62 8.31 0.78
C ILE A 177 -15.96 9.33 -0.15
N SER A 178 -14.81 8.95 -0.74
CA SER A 178 -14.07 9.81 -1.65
C SER A 178 -14.84 10.13 -2.94
N LEU A 179 -15.68 9.19 -3.41
CA LEU A 179 -16.53 9.42 -4.58
C LEU A 179 -17.62 10.45 -4.30
N GLN A 180 -18.17 10.49 -3.09
CA GLN A 180 -19.15 11.51 -2.69
C GLN A 180 -18.61 12.93 -2.73
N TYR A 181 -17.29 13.09 -2.70
CA TYR A 181 -16.63 14.40 -2.88
C TYR A 181 -16.84 14.98 -4.28
N TYR A 182 -17.12 14.13 -5.30
CA TYR A 182 -17.30 14.52 -6.70
C TYR A 182 -18.77 14.49 -7.16
N VAL A 183 -19.70 14.12 -6.32
CA VAL A 183 -21.15 14.06 -6.61
C VAL A 183 -21.87 15.17 -5.88
#